data_9053a1431fa8e7ca868f3a5f11b4dbd4
#
_entry.id   9053a1431fa8e7ca868f3a5f11b4dbd4
#
_cell.length_a   1.000
_cell.length_b   1.000
_cell.length_c   1.000
_cell.angle_alpha   90.00
_cell.angle_beta   90.00
_cell.angle_gamma   90.00
#
_symmetry.space_group_name_H-M   'P 1'
#
loop_
_entity.id
_entity.type
_entity.pdbx_description
1 polymer ?
#
loop_
_entity_poly.entity_id
_entity_poly.type
_entity_poly.pdbx_seq_one_letter_code
_entity_poly.pdbx_strand_id
1 'polypeptide(L)'
;MKNLLLFSFVAVLLMGCNENSENLPAPNYSIEGKWTFGDNSLNTMYLFEDGVRYTYYCVAEDCNALYNSYEAADGNHIPGTNNYSVENDILTVDLNFGNELVAPITFECDGGKVYLDGPNPYYLYRLNSGCN
;
A
#
# COMPACT_ATOMS: atom_id res chain seq x y z
N MET A 1 -30.36 28.61 -69.10
CA MET A 1 -29.48 29.33 -68.14
C MET A 1 -30.16 29.33 -66.79
N LYS A 2 -29.87 28.35 -65.94
CA LYS A 2 -30.34 28.29 -64.55
C LYS A 2 -29.19 27.77 -63.72
N ASN A 3 -28.56 28.65 -62.95
CA ASN A 3 -27.52 28.33 -62.01
C ASN A 3 -28.17 27.70 -60.79
N LEU A 4 -27.85 26.43 -60.52
CA LEU A 4 -28.26 25.72 -59.34
C LEU A 4 -27.10 25.80 -58.32
N LEU A 5 -27.25 26.66 -57.31
CA LEU A 5 -26.36 26.81 -56.20
C LEU A 5 -26.62 25.63 -55.21
N LEU A 6 -25.67 24.73 -55.15
CA LEU A 6 -25.68 23.61 -54.20
C LEU A 6 -25.14 24.13 -52.84
N PHE A 7 -25.96 24.38 -51.89
CA PHE A 7 -25.56 24.64 -50.49
C PHE A 7 -25.20 23.34 -49.83
N SER A 8 -23.88 23.13 -49.65
CA SER A 8 -23.35 22.00 -48.86
C SER A 8 -23.48 22.36 -47.38
N PHE A 9 -24.37 21.71 -46.67
CA PHE A 9 -24.54 21.84 -45.23
C PHE A 9 -23.52 20.93 -44.54
N VAL A 10 -22.43 21.48 -44.05
CA VAL A 10 -21.46 20.77 -43.23
C VAL A 10 -22.01 20.72 -41.81
N ALA A 11 -22.55 19.58 -41.43
CA ALA A 11 -22.95 19.28 -40.06
C ALA A 11 -21.68 18.94 -39.24
N VAL A 12 -21.22 19.89 -38.45
CA VAL A 12 -20.16 19.66 -37.46
C VAL A 12 -20.80 18.94 -36.29
N LEU A 13 -20.58 17.62 -36.22
CA LEU A 13 -20.89 16.80 -35.03
C LEU A 13 -19.87 17.15 -33.95
N LEU A 14 -20.27 18.01 -33.02
CA LEU A 14 -19.58 18.19 -31.76
C LEU A 14 -19.80 16.90 -30.90
N MET A 15 -18.90 15.96 -30.98
CA MET A 15 -18.80 14.90 -30.02
C MET A 15 -18.32 15.52 -28.69
N GLY A 16 -19.26 15.91 -27.84
CA GLY A 16 -19.00 16.24 -26.46
C GLY A 16 -18.55 14.96 -25.77
N CYS A 17 -17.25 14.87 -25.41
CA CYS A 17 -16.80 13.92 -24.41
C CYS A 17 -17.50 14.29 -23.10
N ASN A 18 -18.49 13.52 -22.74
CA ASN A 18 -19.07 13.56 -21.42
C ASN A 18 -18.08 12.85 -20.49
N GLU A 19 -17.16 13.59 -19.90
CA GLU A 19 -16.35 13.09 -18.80
C GLU A 19 -17.29 12.94 -17.58
N ASN A 20 -18.04 11.84 -17.56
CA ASN A 20 -18.57 11.34 -16.32
C ASN A 20 -17.37 10.82 -15.53
N SER A 21 -16.76 11.70 -14.75
CA SER A 21 -15.92 11.28 -13.64
C SER A 21 -16.84 10.54 -12.69
N GLU A 22 -17.01 9.23 -12.93
CA GLU A 22 -17.57 8.35 -11.92
C GLU A 22 -16.65 8.53 -10.72
N ASN A 23 -17.17 9.09 -9.63
CA ASN A 23 -16.51 9.09 -8.34
C ASN A 23 -16.44 7.63 -7.89
N LEU A 24 -15.45 6.91 -8.42
CA LEU A 24 -15.09 5.60 -7.89
C LEU A 24 -14.70 5.81 -6.43
N PRO A 25 -15.23 5.03 -5.50
CA PRO A 25 -14.81 5.11 -4.11
C PRO A 25 -13.28 4.96 -4.06
N ALA A 26 -12.63 5.78 -3.24
CA ALA A 26 -11.19 5.70 -3.05
C ALA A 26 -10.81 4.25 -2.70
N PRO A 27 -9.75 3.70 -3.29
CA PRO A 27 -9.33 2.35 -2.99
C PRO A 27 -9.03 2.24 -1.49
N ASN A 28 -9.63 1.25 -0.84
CA ASN A 28 -9.41 0.99 0.58
C ASN A 28 -8.18 0.10 0.73
N TYR A 29 -7.02 0.71 0.97
CA TYR A 29 -5.79 -0.01 1.24
C TYR A 29 -5.75 -0.44 2.71
N SER A 30 -5.08 -1.55 2.98
CA SER A 30 -4.91 -2.11 4.33
C SER A 30 -3.44 -2.29 4.67
N ILE A 31 -3.10 -2.17 5.94
CA ILE A 31 -1.76 -2.52 6.45
C ILE A 31 -1.53 -4.04 6.43
N GLU A 32 -2.57 -4.85 6.33
CA GLU A 32 -2.45 -6.32 6.26
C GLU A 32 -1.47 -6.75 5.19
N GLY A 33 -0.65 -7.76 5.49
CA GLY A 33 0.33 -8.35 4.59
C GLY A 33 1.78 -8.12 5.01
N LYS A 34 2.69 -8.37 4.08
CA LYS A 34 4.14 -8.40 4.29
C LYS A 34 4.79 -7.09 3.86
N TRP A 35 5.61 -6.52 4.73
CA TRP A 35 6.22 -5.20 4.56
C TRP A 35 7.71 -5.22 4.92
N THR A 36 8.52 -4.52 4.14
CA THR A 36 9.97 -4.34 4.35
C THR A 36 10.32 -2.86 4.48
N PHE A 37 11.51 -2.54 4.99
CA PHE A 37 11.97 -1.15 5.20
C PHE A 37 12.62 -0.50 3.96
N GLY A 38 12.42 -1.03 2.77
CA GLY A 38 12.98 -0.50 1.52
C GLY A 38 14.25 -1.22 1.08
N ASP A 39 14.83 -0.76 -0.04
CA ASP A 39 15.82 -1.49 -0.83
C ASP A 39 17.11 -1.87 -0.11
N ASN A 40 17.50 -1.13 0.91
CA ASN A 40 18.76 -1.30 1.59
C ASN A 40 18.65 -2.00 2.97
N SER A 41 17.46 -2.42 3.36
CA SER A 41 17.15 -3.01 4.67
C SER A 41 16.29 -4.26 4.55
N LEU A 42 16.60 -5.13 3.59
CA LEU A 42 15.86 -6.37 3.38
C LEU A 42 16.04 -7.41 4.50
N ASN A 43 16.81 -7.09 5.54
CA ASN A 43 17.04 -8.01 6.65
C ASN A 43 15.87 -8.10 7.63
N THR A 44 14.88 -7.23 7.52
CA THR A 44 13.71 -7.20 8.41
C THR A 44 12.42 -7.12 7.60
N MET A 45 11.48 -7.98 7.94
CA MET A 45 10.12 -7.94 7.41
C MET A 45 9.10 -7.95 8.54
N TYR A 46 8.06 -7.14 8.41
CA TYR A 46 6.86 -7.22 9.21
C TYR A 46 5.75 -7.92 8.44
N LEU A 47 5.06 -8.84 9.10
CA LEU A 47 3.80 -9.40 8.63
C LEU A 47 2.70 -8.94 9.58
N PHE A 48 1.74 -8.21 9.05
CA PHE A 48 0.53 -7.81 9.76
C PHE A 48 -0.61 -8.73 9.32
N GLU A 49 -1.18 -9.47 10.26
CA GLU A 49 -2.27 -10.40 9.98
C GLU A 49 -3.16 -10.55 11.21
N ASP A 50 -4.47 -10.41 11.03
CA ASP A 50 -5.50 -10.62 12.06
C ASP A 50 -5.22 -9.86 13.38
N GLY A 51 -4.78 -8.62 13.31
CA GLY A 51 -4.49 -7.79 14.48
C GLY A 51 -3.17 -8.10 15.17
N VAL A 52 -2.33 -8.95 14.60
CA VAL A 52 -1.01 -9.30 15.13
C VAL A 52 0.08 -8.95 14.13
N ARG A 53 1.12 -8.27 14.60
CA ARG A 53 2.35 -8.03 13.85
C ARG A 53 3.41 -9.04 14.23
N TYR A 54 3.89 -9.78 13.25
CA TYR A 54 5.05 -10.69 13.34
C TYR A 54 6.28 -9.99 12.76
N THR A 55 7.45 -10.26 13.34
CA THR A 55 8.72 -9.73 12.84
C THR A 55 9.62 -10.89 12.42
N TYR A 56 10.16 -10.79 11.21
CA TYR A 56 11.06 -11.79 10.63
C TYR A 56 12.40 -11.15 10.33
N TYR A 57 13.49 -11.89 10.58
CA TYR A 57 14.83 -11.53 10.16
C TYR A 57 15.40 -12.51 9.15
N CYS A 58 16.14 -11.96 8.21
CA CYS A 58 16.86 -12.73 7.23
C CYS A 58 18.27 -12.17 7.07
N VAL A 59 19.26 -13.08 7.04
CA VAL A 59 20.68 -12.77 6.76
C VAL A 59 21.21 -13.62 5.59
N ALA A 60 20.31 -14.27 4.84
CA ALA A 60 20.64 -15.06 3.67
C ALA A 60 20.87 -14.17 2.43
N GLU A 61 21.44 -14.75 1.37
CA GLU A 61 21.63 -14.05 0.09
C GLU A 61 20.30 -13.68 -0.60
N ASP A 62 19.26 -14.49 -0.42
CA ASP A 62 17.91 -14.26 -0.98
C ASP A 62 16.86 -14.18 0.13
N CYS A 63 16.82 -13.05 0.81
CA CYS A 63 15.80 -12.77 1.82
C CYS A 63 14.39 -12.65 1.22
N ASN A 64 14.28 -12.22 -0.03
CA ASN A 64 12.99 -12.05 -0.66
C ASN A 64 12.26 -13.40 -0.85
N ALA A 65 12.98 -14.43 -1.29
CA ALA A 65 12.43 -15.78 -1.42
C ALA A 65 11.97 -16.34 -0.07
N LEU A 66 12.75 -16.13 0.99
CA LEU A 66 12.38 -16.56 2.34
C LEU A 66 11.14 -15.83 2.85
N TYR A 67 11.08 -14.51 2.72
CA TYR A 67 9.92 -13.72 3.15
C TYR A 67 8.64 -14.09 2.42
N ASN A 68 8.73 -14.46 1.15
CA ASN A 68 7.57 -14.97 0.42
C ASN A 68 7.02 -16.27 1.02
N SER A 69 7.86 -17.12 1.57
CA SER A 69 7.48 -18.42 2.14
C SER A 69 6.95 -18.34 3.56
N TYR A 70 7.25 -17.28 4.32
CA TYR A 70 6.84 -17.16 5.72
C TYR A 70 5.35 -16.84 5.84
N GLU A 71 4.72 -17.42 6.85
CA GLU A 71 3.31 -17.24 7.18
C GLU A 71 3.15 -16.90 8.67
N ALA A 72 2.03 -16.29 9.03
CA ALA A 72 1.74 -15.96 10.43
C ALA A 72 1.82 -17.21 11.32
N ALA A 73 2.45 -17.04 12.47
CA ALA A 73 2.61 -18.09 13.47
C ALA A 73 3.33 -19.39 12.99
N ASP A 74 4.09 -19.32 11.87
CA ASP A 74 4.84 -20.45 11.33
C ASP A 74 6.08 -20.86 12.17
N GLY A 75 6.38 -20.10 13.24
CA GLY A 75 7.52 -20.32 14.11
C GLY A 75 8.85 -19.76 13.60
N ASN A 76 8.89 -19.15 12.41
CA ASN A 76 10.08 -18.52 11.85
C ASN A 76 10.24 -17.05 12.27
N HIS A 77 9.22 -16.45 12.85
CA HIS A 77 9.28 -15.08 13.38
C HIS A 77 10.14 -15.02 14.65
N ILE A 78 10.72 -13.85 14.93
CA ILE A 78 11.42 -13.65 16.20
C ILE A 78 10.46 -13.80 17.38
N PRO A 79 10.93 -14.25 18.55
CA PRO A 79 10.09 -14.36 19.75
C PRO A 79 9.46 -13.01 20.11
N GLY A 80 8.19 -13.06 20.46
CA GLY A 80 7.39 -11.88 20.77
C GLY A 80 6.68 -11.32 19.52
N THR A 81 5.38 -11.26 19.63
CA THR A 81 4.50 -10.61 18.64
C THR A 81 3.95 -9.32 19.23
N ASN A 82 3.40 -8.45 18.39
CA ASN A 82 2.82 -7.19 18.81
C ASN A 82 1.38 -7.11 18.33
N ASN A 83 0.44 -6.86 19.22
CA ASN A 83 -0.91 -6.55 18.77
C ASN A 83 -0.93 -5.20 18.06
N TYR A 84 -1.79 -5.04 17.06
CA TYR A 84 -2.00 -3.77 16.38
C TYR A 84 -3.48 -3.52 16.09
N SER A 85 -3.80 -2.27 15.91
CA SER A 85 -5.09 -1.82 15.36
C SER A 85 -4.87 -0.66 14.40
N VAL A 86 -5.84 -0.45 13.50
CA VAL A 86 -5.90 0.74 12.65
C VAL A 86 -7.28 1.35 12.80
N GLU A 87 -7.32 2.59 13.26
CA GLU A 87 -8.56 3.36 13.41
C GLU A 87 -8.36 4.76 12.84
N ASN A 88 -9.23 5.17 11.91
CA ASN A 88 -9.15 6.49 11.25
C ASN A 88 -7.76 6.82 10.70
N ASP A 89 -7.16 5.87 9.99
CA ASP A 89 -5.80 5.96 9.42
C ASP A 89 -4.68 6.15 10.47
N ILE A 90 -4.93 5.79 11.71
CA ILE A 90 -3.91 5.75 12.76
C ILE A 90 -3.60 4.30 13.07
N LEU A 91 -2.34 3.89 12.82
CA LEU A 91 -1.80 2.61 13.25
C LEU A 91 -1.33 2.70 14.70
N THR A 92 -1.83 1.83 15.54
CA THR A 92 -1.32 1.63 16.91
C THR A 92 -0.75 0.24 17.03
N VAL A 93 0.50 0.12 17.48
CA VAL A 93 1.16 -1.17 17.72
C VAL A 93 1.61 -1.23 19.17
N ASP A 94 1.15 -2.23 19.91
CA ASP A 94 1.61 -2.51 21.27
C ASP A 94 3.03 -3.06 21.24
N LEU A 95 3.97 -2.29 21.73
CA LEU A 95 5.40 -2.66 21.82
C LEU A 95 5.73 -3.39 23.12
N ASN A 96 4.71 -3.78 23.88
CA ASN A 96 4.78 -4.39 25.20
C ASN A 96 5.28 -3.45 26.31
N PHE A 97 5.13 -3.87 27.53
CA PHE A 97 5.56 -3.15 28.76
C PHE A 97 5.00 -1.71 28.85
N GLY A 98 3.81 -1.46 28.28
CA GLY A 98 3.18 -0.14 28.29
C GLY A 98 3.73 0.85 27.27
N ASN A 99 4.52 0.39 26.30
CA ASN A 99 4.99 1.19 25.18
C ASN A 99 4.12 0.93 23.96
N GLU A 100 3.86 1.98 23.19
CA GLU A 100 3.08 1.91 21.95
C GLU A 100 3.78 2.71 20.83
N LEU A 101 3.69 2.20 19.63
CA LEU A 101 3.88 3.00 18.41
C LEU A 101 2.52 3.50 17.97
N VAL A 102 2.33 4.81 17.92
CA VAL A 102 1.13 5.44 17.38
C VAL A 102 1.55 6.31 16.21
N ALA A 103 1.08 6.02 15.03
CA ALA A 103 1.46 6.72 13.81
C ALA A 103 0.27 6.87 12.86
N PRO A 104 -0.07 8.09 12.42
CA PRO A 104 -0.86 8.27 11.21
C PRO A 104 -0.21 7.55 10.04
N ILE A 105 -1.01 6.87 9.22
CA ILE A 105 -0.52 6.15 8.06
C ILE A 105 -1.12 6.72 6.77
N THR A 106 -0.29 6.79 5.73
CA THR A 106 -0.72 7.21 4.39
C THR A 106 -0.21 6.20 3.38
N PHE A 107 -1.13 5.62 2.61
CA PHE A 107 -0.76 4.70 1.53
C PHE A 107 -0.42 5.46 0.27
N GLU A 108 0.65 5.02 -0.39
CA GLU A 108 1.15 5.53 -1.67
C GLU A 108 1.35 4.37 -2.65
N CYS A 109 1.60 4.69 -3.92
CA CYS A 109 1.94 3.68 -4.92
C CYS A 109 0.91 2.54 -4.97
N ASP A 110 -0.38 2.90 -5.11
CA ASP A 110 -1.51 1.95 -5.16
C ASP A 110 -1.50 0.92 -4.00
N GLY A 111 -1.15 1.37 -2.79
CA GLY A 111 -1.08 0.53 -1.61
C GLY A 111 0.20 -0.33 -1.51
N GLY A 112 1.13 -0.14 -2.41
CA GLY A 112 2.43 -0.83 -2.38
C GLY A 112 3.46 -0.19 -1.46
N LYS A 113 3.17 0.99 -0.93
CA LYS A 113 4.02 1.73 -0.01
C LYS A 113 3.15 2.40 1.04
N VAL A 114 3.61 2.46 2.28
CA VAL A 114 2.94 3.15 3.37
C VAL A 114 3.93 4.03 4.13
N TYR A 115 3.54 5.28 4.36
CA TYR A 115 4.25 6.22 5.21
C TYR A 115 3.68 6.16 6.62
N LEU A 116 4.54 6.05 7.63
CA LEU A 116 4.18 6.10 9.04
C LEU A 116 4.71 7.42 9.61
N ASP A 117 3.81 8.33 9.95
CA ASP A 117 4.13 9.67 10.50
C ASP A 117 4.14 9.62 12.03
N GLY A 118 5.08 8.88 12.58
CA GLY A 118 5.30 8.76 14.02
C GLY A 118 6.46 9.64 14.52
N PRO A 119 6.90 9.44 15.77
CA PRO A 119 8.04 10.17 16.34
C PRO A 119 9.34 10.06 15.54
N ASN A 120 9.53 8.96 14.84
CA ASN A 120 10.59 8.73 13.88
C ASN A 120 9.94 8.25 12.58
N PRO A 121 9.59 9.16 11.66
CA PRO A 121 8.83 8.79 10.48
C PRO A 121 9.64 7.93 9.52
N TYR A 122 8.99 6.95 8.90
CA TYR A 122 9.60 6.03 7.94
C TYR A 122 8.58 5.45 6.96
N TYR A 123 9.10 4.85 5.90
CA TYR A 123 8.30 4.10 4.93
C TYR A 123 8.42 2.59 5.14
N LEU A 124 7.32 1.92 4.87
CA LEU A 124 7.31 0.47 4.62
C LEU A 124 6.89 0.22 3.17
N TYR A 125 7.49 -0.79 2.58
CA TYR A 125 7.24 -1.22 1.20
C TYR A 125 6.64 -2.61 1.21
N ARG A 126 5.49 -2.76 0.59
CA ARG A 126 4.85 -4.07 0.47
C ARG A 126 5.75 -5.01 -0.30
N LEU A 127 5.95 -6.20 0.21
CA LEU A 127 6.81 -7.20 -0.41
C LEU A 127 6.38 -7.43 -1.87
N ASN A 128 7.32 -7.35 -2.81
CA ASN A 128 7.11 -7.50 -4.26
C ASN A 128 6.24 -6.41 -4.93
N SER A 129 6.00 -5.27 -4.30
CA SER A 129 5.19 -4.21 -4.91
C SER A 129 5.87 -3.46 -6.05
N GLY A 130 7.18 -3.48 -6.13
CA GLY A 130 7.94 -2.65 -7.07
C GLY A 130 7.91 -1.14 -6.78
N CYS A 131 7.44 -0.75 -5.60
CA CYS A 131 7.31 0.63 -5.15
C CYS A 131 8.56 1.10 -4.42
N ASN A 132 9.64 1.35 -5.13
CA ASN A 132 10.93 1.80 -4.55
C ASN A 132 11.10 3.31 -4.67
#